data_2b160f218678b0ac1773c509d0dca27f
#
_entry.id   2b160f218678b0ac1773c509d0dca27f
#
_cell.length_a   1.000
_cell.length_b   1.000
_cell.length_c   1.000
_cell.angle_alpha   90.00
_cell.angle_beta   90.00
_cell.angle_gamma   90.00
#
_symmetry.space_group_name_H-M   'P 1'
#
loop_
_entity.id
_entity.type
_entity.pdbx_description
1 polymer ?
#
loop_
_entity_poly.entity_id
_entity_poly.type
_entity_poly.pdbx_seq_one_letter_code
_entity_poly.pdbx_strand_id
1 'polypeptide(L)'
;MRRAKLSVVAVLAASVPVAAQTPDFSKVEIKSEIVAPGVAVLFGAGGNIGVSYGEDGSVLIDDQFAPLTDKILAAVAGLGAKPVKYLINTHWHYDHTGGNENLGKAGVTIFAHENVRVRMLTGSAAGIAAAKPSPPAALPVVTYQQGISFHLNGDRIDAIHTHGGHTDGDTALYWRKANVLHTGDLMMNGLGFPFIDTNSGGNARHLVHTLSELIKITNPQTKVIPGHGAVGTEADLIAWRDMIAQSIELVRARKAKGAKLEAVLADNPLAALQKGKGFVTLEAYTKAIWASLEAKPAPAHKH
;
A
#
# COMPACT_ATOMS: atom_id res chain seq x y z
N MET A 1 -37.98 56.03 19.14
CA MET A 1 -37.74 54.58 18.93
C MET A 1 -36.37 54.40 18.25
N ARG A 2 -35.34 54.05 19.02
CA ARG A 2 -33.96 53.82 18.54
C ARG A 2 -33.81 52.32 18.28
N ARG A 3 -33.55 51.93 17.01
CA ARG A 3 -33.24 50.53 16.64
C ARG A 3 -31.78 50.25 16.94
N ALA A 4 -31.51 49.34 17.85
CA ALA A 4 -30.17 48.80 18.08
C ALA A 4 -29.79 47.85 16.95
N LYS A 5 -28.64 48.08 16.29
CA LYS A 5 -28.03 47.15 15.32
C LYS A 5 -27.18 46.16 16.12
N LEU A 6 -27.56 44.89 16.11
CA LEU A 6 -26.69 43.79 16.56
C LEU A 6 -25.66 43.49 15.46
N SER A 7 -24.41 43.72 15.77
CA SER A 7 -23.30 43.27 14.92
C SER A 7 -22.90 41.86 15.34
N VAL A 8 -23.12 40.88 14.46
CA VAL A 8 -22.62 39.51 14.66
C VAL A 8 -21.18 39.49 14.18
N VAL A 9 -20.25 39.32 15.11
CA VAL A 9 -18.84 39.07 14.82
C VAL A 9 -18.69 37.56 14.56
N ALA A 10 -18.48 37.18 13.30
CA ALA A 10 -18.13 35.83 12.91
C ALA A 10 -16.65 35.58 13.25
N VAL A 11 -16.41 34.77 14.26
CA VAL A 11 -15.07 34.26 14.58
C VAL A 11 -14.75 33.15 13.58
N LEU A 12 -13.93 33.44 12.56
CA LEU A 12 -13.33 32.43 11.71
C LEU A 12 -12.26 31.69 12.53
N ALA A 13 -12.58 30.49 12.99
CA ALA A 13 -11.59 29.57 13.53
C ALA A 13 -10.70 29.08 12.37
N ALA A 14 -9.51 29.63 12.27
CA ALA A 14 -8.48 29.13 11.36
C ALA A 14 -8.03 27.75 11.86
N SER A 15 -8.43 26.70 11.16
CA SER A 15 -7.87 25.35 11.36
C SER A 15 -6.42 25.37 10.87
N VAL A 16 -5.48 25.39 11.81
CA VAL A 16 -4.06 25.17 11.51
C VAL A 16 -3.91 23.71 11.08
N PRO A 17 -3.39 23.42 9.88
CA PRO A 17 -3.10 22.04 9.51
C PRO A 17 -2.02 21.52 10.47
N VAL A 18 -2.32 20.45 11.19
CA VAL A 18 -1.28 19.69 11.92
C VAL A 18 -0.37 19.11 10.86
N ALA A 19 0.78 19.72 10.66
CA ALA A 19 1.84 19.15 9.85
C ALA A 19 2.20 17.82 10.50
N ALA A 20 2.00 16.72 9.77
CA ALA A 20 2.46 15.40 10.19
C ALA A 20 3.97 15.52 10.44
N GLN A 21 4.39 15.36 11.69
CA GLN A 21 5.81 15.41 12.04
C GLN A 21 6.52 14.27 11.34
N THR A 22 7.54 14.60 10.54
CA THR A 22 8.41 13.59 9.94
C THR A 22 8.99 12.72 11.06
N PRO A 23 8.90 11.39 10.99
CA PRO A 23 9.45 10.53 12.03
C PRO A 23 10.94 10.83 12.29
N ASP A 24 11.35 10.76 13.55
CA ASP A 24 12.79 10.81 13.90
C ASP A 24 13.43 9.47 13.53
N PHE A 25 13.89 9.36 12.30
CA PHE A 25 14.48 8.13 11.76
C PHE A 25 15.71 7.64 12.52
N SER A 26 16.38 8.51 13.33
CA SER A 26 17.52 8.09 14.14
C SER A 26 17.11 7.06 15.20
N LYS A 27 15.87 7.14 15.70
CA LYS A 27 15.28 6.27 16.74
C LYS A 27 14.57 5.05 16.19
N VAL A 28 14.38 4.97 14.87
CA VAL A 28 13.73 3.82 14.25
C VAL A 28 14.66 2.61 14.30
N GLU A 29 14.16 1.51 14.83
CA GLU A 29 14.79 0.19 14.77
C GLU A 29 14.16 -0.62 13.65
N ILE A 30 14.97 -1.34 12.88
CA ILE A 30 14.50 -2.33 11.91
C ILE A 30 14.47 -3.69 12.59
N LYS A 31 13.27 -4.25 12.72
CA LYS A 31 13.05 -5.58 13.29
C LYS A 31 12.82 -6.58 12.17
N SER A 32 13.44 -7.75 12.26
CA SER A 32 13.26 -8.84 11.30
C SER A 32 12.46 -9.99 11.90
N GLU A 33 11.62 -10.61 11.07
CA GLU A 33 10.89 -11.84 11.39
C GLU A 33 11.07 -12.83 10.24
N ILE A 34 11.48 -14.07 10.54
CA ILE A 34 11.55 -15.15 9.53
C ILE A 34 10.14 -15.68 9.31
N VAL A 35 9.62 -15.54 8.11
CA VAL A 35 8.26 -15.97 7.72
C VAL A 35 8.28 -17.42 7.23
N ALA A 36 9.30 -17.77 6.43
CA ALA A 36 9.54 -19.10 5.91
C ALA A 36 11.06 -19.28 5.62
N PRO A 37 11.56 -20.50 5.38
CA PRO A 37 12.94 -20.68 4.94
C PRO A 37 13.27 -19.83 3.72
N GLY A 38 14.28 -18.96 3.83
CA GLY A 38 14.70 -18.04 2.77
C GLY A 38 13.79 -16.82 2.55
N VAL A 39 12.77 -16.64 3.39
CA VAL A 39 11.85 -15.47 3.33
C VAL A 39 11.70 -14.84 4.71
N ALA A 40 11.95 -13.54 4.79
CA ALA A 40 11.76 -12.75 6.00
C ALA A 40 10.95 -11.49 5.71
N VAL A 41 10.47 -10.84 6.76
CA VAL A 41 9.89 -9.50 6.71
C VAL A 41 10.68 -8.57 7.64
N LEU A 42 10.89 -7.31 7.20
CA LEU A 42 11.48 -6.27 8.03
C LEU A 42 10.39 -5.23 8.35
N PHE A 43 10.32 -4.86 9.62
CA PHE A 43 9.43 -3.82 10.14
C PHE A 43 10.24 -2.60 10.52
N GLY A 44 9.76 -1.41 10.17
CA GLY A 44 10.37 -0.12 10.50
C GLY A 44 9.35 0.99 10.62
N ALA A 45 9.60 2.15 10.02
CA ALA A 45 8.69 3.31 10.06
C ALA A 45 7.74 3.39 8.86
N GLY A 46 8.07 2.74 7.75
CA GLY A 46 7.25 2.70 6.53
C GLY A 46 6.56 1.36 6.35
N GLY A 47 6.26 1.02 5.09
CA GLY A 47 5.69 -0.27 4.73
C GLY A 47 6.59 -1.44 5.11
N ASN A 48 6.01 -2.61 5.29
CA ASN A 48 6.74 -3.84 5.53
C ASN A 48 7.61 -4.20 4.32
N ILE A 49 8.85 -4.57 4.57
CA ILE A 49 9.79 -4.99 3.53
C ILE A 49 9.85 -6.50 3.49
N GLY A 50 9.48 -7.10 2.36
CA GLY A 50 9.75 -8.52 2.12
C GLY A 50 11.22 -8.75 1.76
N VAL A 51 11.81 -9.85 2.24
CA VAL A 51 13.18 -10.24 1.90
C VAL A 51 13.18 -11.68 1.43
N SER A 52 13.61 -11.90 0.18
CA SER A 52 14.03 -13.23 -0.26
C SER A 52 15.54 -13.32 -0.21
N TYR A 53 16.10 -14.35 0.42
CA TYR A 53 17.55 -14.50 0.58
C TYR A 53 18.02 -15.94 0.43
N GLY A 54 19.22 -16.10 -0.10
CA GLY A 54 19.85 -17.39 -0.34
C GLY A 54 21.11 -17.26 -1.20
N GLU A 55 21.46 -18.33 -1.93
CA GLU A 55 22.72 -18.42 -2.67
C GLU A 55 22.82 -17.45 -3.86
N ASP A 56 21.69 -17.05 -4.46
CA ASP A 56 21.67 -16.13 -5.60
C ASP A 56 21.80 -14.65 -5.21
N GLY A 57 21.75 -14.34 -3.92
CA GLY A 57 21.74 -12.97 -3.38
C GLY A 57 20.40 -12.65 -2.73
N SER A 58 20.22 -11.39 -2.35
CA SER A 58 18.98 -10.94 -1.73
C SER A 58 18.13 -10.12 -2.68
N VAL A 59 16.81 -10.30 -2.55
CA VAL A 59 15.77 -9.52 -3.21
C VAL A 59 14.98 -8.81 -2.10
N LEU A 60 14.86 -7.50 -2.21
CA LEU A 60 13.94 -6.71 -1.37
C LEU A 60 12.61 -6.49 -2.10
N ILE A 61 11.54 -6.54 -1.34
CA ILE A 61 10.22 -6.06 -1.74
C ILE A 61 9.94 -4.81 -0.94
N ASP A 62 10.00 -3.65 -1.60
CA ASP A 62 10.00 -2.31 -1.01
C ASP A 62 11.23 -1.97 -0.16
N ASP A 63 11.39 -0.70 0.24
CA ASP A 63 12.60 -0.23 0.91
C ASP A 63 12.38 0.95 1.90
N GLN A 64 11.13 1.28 2.20
CA GLN A 64 10.72 2.31 3.14
C GLN A 64 11.29 3.71 2.78
N PHE A 65 12.04 4.31 3.71
CA PHE A 65 12.54 5.68 3.62
C PHE A 65 14.06 5.73 3.47
N ALA A 66 14.58 6.66 2.66
CA ALA A 66 16.01 6.83 2.42
C ALA A 66 16.88 6.89 3.70
N PRO A 67 16.49 7.57 4.80
CA PRO A 67 17.30 7.59 6.03
C PRO A 67 17.42 6.24 6.73
N LEU A 68 16.62 5.26 6.35
CA LEU A 68 16.63 3.91 6.94
C LEU A 68 17.45 2.90 6.12
N THR A 69 17.92 3.26 4.92
CA THR A 69 18.59 2.34 4.00
C THR A 69 19.72 1.55 4.67
N ASP A 70 20.62 2.20 5.38
CA ASP A 70 21.75 1.52 6.05
C ASP A 70 21.28 0.55 7.15
N LYS A 71 20.25 0.93 7.91
CA LYS A 71 19.65 0.07 8.93
C LYS A 71 18.94 -1.15 8.31
N ILE A 72 18.27 -0.95 7.18
CA ILE A 72 17.62 -2.02 6.40
C ILE A 72 18.67 -3.00 5.88
N LEU A 73 19.74 -2.49 5.26
CA LEU A 73 20.84 -3.33 4.76
C LEU A 73 21.55 -4.10 5.89
N ALA A 74 21.74 -3.46 7.04
CA ALA A 74 22.28 -4.13 8.24
C ALA A 74 21.35 -5.23 8.74
N ALA A 75 20.03 -5.03 8.75
CA ALA A 75 19.07 -6.05 9.12
C ALA A 75 19.06 -7.24 8.13
N VAL A 76 19.19 -6.97 6.81
CA VAL A 76 19.35 -8.01 5.79
C VAL A 76 20.62 -8.83 6.04
N ALA A 77 21.75 -8.17 6.31
CA ALA A 77 23.01 -8.84 6.62
C ALA A 77 22.88 -9.68 7.92
N GLY A 78 22.13 -9.20 8.91
CA GLY A 78 21.84 -9.92 10.16
C GLY A 78 21.08 -11.23 9.97
N LEU A 79 20.38 -11.40 8.84
CA LEU A 79 19.76 -12.68 8.45
C LEU A 79 20.76 -13.69 7.89
N GLY A 80 22.06 -13.36 7.80
CA GLY A 80 23.05 -14.15 7.10
C GLY A 80 22.92 -14.09 5.58
N ALA A 81 22.15 -13.10 5.09
CA ALA A 81 21.84 -12.95 3.68
C ALA A 81 23.00 -12.32 2.90
N LYS A 82 23.14 -12.73 1.62
CA LYS A 82 24.07 -12.11 0.68
C LYS A 82 23.61 -10.70 0.32
N PRO A 83 24.47 -9.85 -0.25
CA PRO A 83 24.12 -8.48 -0.64
C PRO A 83 22.86 -8.41 -1.50
N VAL A 84 22.11 -7.30 -1.35
CA VAL A 84 20.92 -7.02 -2.13
C VAL A 84 21.31 -6.79 -3.58
N LYS A 85 20.69 -7.54 -4.50
CA LYS A 85 20.88 -7.41 -5.94
C LYS A 85 19.66 -6.80 -6.64
N TYR A 86 18.48 -7.08 -6.11
CA TYR A 86 17.22 -6.72 -6.74
C TYR A 86 16.28 -6.07 -5.71
N LEU A 87 15.54 -5.08 -6.18
CA LEU A 87 14.45 -4.43 -5.46
C LEU A 87 13.21 -4.51 -6.34
N ILE A 88 12.08 -4.90 -5.77
CA ILE A 88 10.79 -4.90 -6.44
C ILE A 88 9.86 -4.00 -5.64
N ASN A 89 9.37 -2.90 -6.24
CA ASN A 89 8.40 -2.05 -5.57
C ASN A 89 6.99 -2.58 -5.80
N THR A 90 6.22 -2.69 -4.71
CA THR A 90 4.81 -3.09 -4.75
C THR A 90 3.95 -2.00 -5.37
N HIS A 91 4.21 -0.75 -5.06
CA HIS A 91 3.54 0.44 -5.61
C HIS A 91 4.44 1.68 -5.44
N TRP A 92 3.95 2.88 -5.75
CA TRP A 92 4.79 4.07 -5.88
C TRP A 92 4.89 4.96 -4.63
N HIS A 93 4.16 4.68 -3.54
CA HIS A 93 4.17 5.54 -2.35
C HIS A 93 5.54 5.61 -1.68
N TYR A 94 5.83 6.76 -1.11
CA TYR A 94 7.17 7.10 -0.63
C TYR A 94 7.66 6.25 0.55
N ASP A 95 6.75 5.76 1.37
CA ASP A 95 7.07 4.84 2.47
C ASP A 95 7.33 3.38 2.02
N HIS A 96 7.32 3.15 0.71
CA HIS A 96 7.68 1.90 0.03
C HIS A 96 8.84 2.08 -0.95
N THR A 97 9.06 3.31 -1.47
CA THR A 97 10.03 3.59 -2.53
C THR A 97 11.08 4.64 -2.12
N GLY A 98 11.02 5.12 -0.89
CA GLY A 98 11.87 6.23 -0.45
C GLY A 98 13.36 5.91 -0.40
N GLY A 99 13.75 4.63 -0.25
CA GLY A 99 15.12 4.14 -0.29
C GLY A 99 15.65 3.86 -1.70
N ASN A 100 14.80 3.85 -2.73
CA ASN A 100 15.15 3.49 -4.10
C ASN A 100 16.41 4.19 -4.61
N GLU A 101 16.55 5.51 -4.38
CA GLU A 101 17.71 6.27 -4.86
C GLU A 101 19.02 5.74 -4.29
N ASN A 102 19.06 5.42 -3.01
CA ASN A 102 20.25 4.91 -2.36
C ASN A 102 20.62 3.53 -2.90
N LEU A 103 19.62 2.64 -3.04
CA LEU A 103 19.83 1.30 -3.58
C LEU A 103 20.21 1.33 -5.07
N GLY A 104 19.56 2.18 -5.88
CA GLY A 104 19.91 2.35 -7.29
C GLY A 104 21.33 2.90 -7.49
N LYS A 105 21.77 3.86 -6.66
CA LYS A 105 23.18 4.34 -6.66
C LYS A 105 24.16 3.25 -6.25
N ALA A 106 23.73 2.31 -5.40
CA ALA A 106 24.53 1.13 -5.02
C ALA A 106 24.54 0.01 -6.06
N GLY A 107 23.86 0.20 -7.21
CA GLY A 107 23.84 -0.78 -8.31
C GLY A 107 22.75 -1.84 -8.20
N VAL A 108 21.80 -1.69 -7.28
CA VAL A 108 20.63 -2.59 -7.17
C VAL A 108 19.72 -2.37 -8.38
N THR A 109 19.31 -3.46 -9.04
CA THR A 109 18.35 -3.38 -10.14
C THR A 109 16.93 -3.27 -9.60
N ILE A 110 16.21 -2.21 -9.97
CA ILE A 110 14.87 -1.91 -9.47
C ILE A 110 13.82 -2.34 -10.50
N PHE A 111 12.85 -3.11 -10.05
CA PHE A 111 11.69 -3.61 -10.82
C PHE A 111 10.40 -3.03 -10.27
N ALA A 112 9.44 -2.73 -11.13
CA ALA A 112 8.09 -2.37 -10.72
C ALA A 112 7.10 -2.48 -11.87
N HIS A 113 5.81 -2.35 -11.58
CA HIS A 113 4.81 -2.10 -12.62
C HIS A 113 5.08 -0.77 -13.35
N GLU A 114 4.77 -0.70 -14.65
CA GLU A 114 5.02 0.50 -15.49
C GLU A 114 4.42 1.78 -14.87
N ASN A 115 3.22 1.71 -14.33
CA ASN A 115 2.56 2.85 -13.68
C ASN A 115 3.33 3.40 -12.47
N VAL A 116 4.04 2.55 -11.72
CA VAL A 116 4.91 2.99 -10.62
C VAL A 116 5.99 3.93 -11.18
N ARG A 117 6.67 3.52 -12.24
CA ARG A 117 7.69 4.35 -12.88
C ARG A 117 7.10 5.66 -13.42
N VAL A 118 5.94 5.61 -14.09
CA VAL A 118 5.28 6.81 -14.62
C VAL A 118 4.94 7.78 -13.50
N ARG A 119 4.39 7.31 -12.37
CA ARG A 119 4.06 8.16 -11.23
C ARG A 119 5.29 8.74 -10.55
N MET A 120 6.35 7.97 -10.40
CA MET A 120 7.62 8.45 -9.86
C MET A 120 8.27 9.51 -10.77
N LEU A 121 8.13 9.40 -12.10
CA LEU A 121 8.63 10.39 -13.06
C LEU A 121 7.83 11.70 -13.04
N THR A 122 6.52 11.64 -12.84
CA THR A 122 5.67 12.82 -12.91
C THR A 122 5.58 13.58 -11.59
N GLY A 123 5.85 12.91 -10.47
CA GLY A 123 5.59 13.46 -9.16
C GLY A 123 4.10 13.73 -9.01
N SER A 124 3.33 12.80 -8.54
CA SER A 124 1.89 13.00 -8.32
C SER A 124 1.64 13.57 -6.93
N ALA A 125 0.64 14.43 -6.82
CA ALA A 125 0.17 14.94 -5.54
C ALA A 125 -0.73 13.90 -4.84
N ALA A 126 -0.18 12.78 -4.41
CA ALA A 126 -0.88 11.90 -3.48
C ALA A 126 -0.51 12.27 -2.05
N GLY A 127 -1.44 12.75 -1.37
CA GLY A 127 -1.76 12.93 0.05
C GLY A 127 -0.66 13.06 1.11
N ILE A 128 0.56 12.64 0.92
CA ILE A 128 1.57 12.61 2.01
C ILE A 128 2.69 13.64 1.82
N ALA A 129 2.90 14.17 0.66
CA ALA A 129 3.60 15.41 0.30
C ALA A 129 3.47 15.59 -1.21
N ALA A 130 3.49 16.82 -1.72
CA ALA A 130 3.63 17.07 -3.16
C ALA A 130 4.90 16.32 -3.63
N ALA A 131 4.72 15.13 -4.17
CA ALA A 131 5.83 14.29 -4.58
C ALA A 131 6.49 14.96 -5.78
N LYS A 132 7.72 15.42 -5.59
CA LYS A 132 8.57 15.88 -6.69
C LYS A 132 8.91 14.67 -7.57
N PRO A 133 9.17 14.89 -8.87
CA PRO A 133 9.74 13.85 -9.72
C PRO A 133 10.93 13.17 -9.05
N SER A 134 10.93 11.85 -9.06
CA SER A 134 12.03 11.06 -8.48
C SER A 134 13.30 11.20 -9.34
N PRO A 135 14.49 11.22 -8.72
CA PRO A 135 15.74 11.27 -9.46
C PRO A 135 15.95 9.98 -10.28
N PRO A 136 16.74 10.01 -11.38
CA PRO A 136 16.93 8.87 -12.25
C PRO A 136 17.35 7.58 -11.55
N ALA A 137 18.21 7.66 -10.52
CA ALA A 137 18.67 6.51 -9.76
C ALA A 137 17.57 5.82 -8.93
N ALA A 138 16.48 6.52 -8.63
CA ALA A 138 15.34 5.96 -7.89
C ALA A 138 14.34 5.23 -8.77
N LEU A 139 14.43 5.39 -10.09
CA LEU A 139 13.42 4.89 -11.00
C LEU A 139 13.59 3.40 -11.29
N PRO A 140 12.51 2.60 -11.30
CA PRO A 140 12.56 1.22 -11.80
C PRO A 140 13.14 1.18 -13.21
N VAL A 141 14.16 0.34 -13.43
CA VAL A 141 14.82 0.17 -14.72
C VAL A 141 14.25 -1.00 -15.52
N VAL A 142 13.60 -1.94 -14.86
CA VAL A 142 12.81 -3.00 -15.47
C VAL A 142 11.36 -2.83 -15.08
N THR A 143 10.48 -2.70 -16.08
CA THR A 143 9.06 -2.55 -15.85
C THR A 143 8.26 -3.65 -16.53
N TYR A 144 7.09 -3.97 -16.00
CA TYR A 144 6.14 -4.93 -16.53
C TYR A 144 4.71 -4.37 -16.45
N GLN A 145 3.80 -4.94 -17.25
CA GLN A 145 2.40 -4.53 -17.30
C GLN A 145 1.44 -5.51 -16.58
N GLN A 146 1.70 -6.80 -16.68
CA GLN A 146 0.85 -7.84 -16.06
C GLN A 146 1.55 -8.56 -14.92
N GLY A 147 2.84 -8.86 -15.10
CA GLY A 147 3.64 -9.55 -14.11
C GLY A 147 4.95 -10.04 -14.65
N ILE A 148 5.78 -10.56 -13.76
CA ILE A 148 7.08 -11.14 -14.06
C ILE A 148 7.40 -12.21 -13.01
N SER A 149 8.11 -13.26 -13.39
CA SER A 149 8.56 -14.31 -12.47
C SER A 149 10.07 -14.25 -12.29
N PHE A 150 10.50 -14.39 -11.05
CA PHE A 150 11.91 -14.50 -10.68
C PHE A 150 12.19 -15.93 -10.20
N HIS A 151 13.21 -16.56 -10.72
CA HIS A 151 13.68 -17.88 -10.31
C HIS A 151 14.99 -17.72 -9.53
N LEU A 152 14.88 -17.55 -8.21
CA LEU A 152 15.98 -17.19 -7.32
C LEU A 152 15.87 -17.94 -5.99
N ASN A 153 17.01 -18.24 -5.37
CA ASN A 153 17.08 -18.83 -4.03
C ASN A 153 16.32 -20.15 -3.90
N GLY A 154 16.22 -20.92 -5.01
CA GLY A 154 15.52 -22.20 -5.05
C GLY A 154 13.98 -22.09 -4.98
N ASP A 155 13.43 -20.91 -5.20
CA ASP A 155 12.00 -20.63 -5.30
C ASP A 155 11.66 -19.90 -6.62
N ARG A 156 10.38 -19.83 -6.92
CA ARG A 156 9.80 -18.95 -7.94
C ARG A 156 8.97 -17.88 -7.24
N ILE A 157 9.34 -16.63 -7.47
CA ILE A 157 8.63 -15.46 -6.97
C ILE A 157 7.85 -14.85 -8.14
N ASP A 158 6.53 -14.89 -8.07
CA ASP A 158 5.67 -14.25 -9.07
C ASP A 158 5.29 -12.84 -8.59
N ALA A 159 5.70 -11.82 -9.33
CA ALA A 159 5.17 -10.46 -9.23
C ALA A 159 3.90 -10.38 -10.07
N ILE A 160 2.76 -10.14 -9.43
CA ILE A 160 1.43 -10.22 -10.01
C ILE A 160 0.79 -8.84 -9.94
N HIS A 161 0.53 -8.21 -11.09
CA HIS A 161 -0.29 -7.00 -11.16
C HIS A 161 -1.75 -7.37 -11.43
N THR A 162 -2.64 -6.76 -10.69
CA THR A 162 -4.09 -7.00 -10.77
C THR A 162 -4.84 -5.67 -10.82
N HIS A 163 -4.87 -5.03 -11.94
CA HIS A 163 -5.76 -3.89 -12.33
C HIS A 163 -6.09 -2.83 -11.26
N GLY A 164 -5.16 -2.55 -10.33
CA GLY A 164 -5.36 -1.54 -9.31
C GLY A 164 -6.15 -2.04 -8.10
N GLY A 165 -6.14 -1.25 -7.07
CA GLY A 165 -6.77 -1.51 -5.79
C GLY A 165 -6.49 -0.36 -4.87
N HIS A 166 -5.32 -0.34 -4.27
CA HIS A 166 -4.78 0.77 -3.52
C HIS A 166 -4.29 1.90 -4.45
N THR A 167 -3.51 1.55 -5.48
CA THR A 167 -3.11 2.39 -6.62
C THR A 167 -3.33 1.66 -7.94
N ASP A 168 -2.98 2.28 -9.09
CA ASP A 168 -3.00 1.63 -10.40
C ASP A 168 -1.71 0.89 -10.76
N GLY A 169 -0.72 0.89 -9.88
CA GLY A 169 0.57 0.21 -10.06
C GLY A 169 0.79 -0.97 -9.12
N ASP A 170 -0.23 -1.35 -8.34
CA ASP A 170 -0.08 -2.35 -7.28
C ASP A 170 0.39 -3.70 -7.82
N THR A 171 1.36 -4.28 -7.12
CA THR A 171 1.91 -5.61 -7.40
C THR A 171 1.96 -6.42 -6.12
N ALA A 172 1.39 -7.62 -6.14
CA ALA A 172 1.58 -8.62 -5.11
C ALA A 172 2.72 -9.57 -5.49
N LEU A 173 3.49 -10.06 -4.51
CA LEU A 173 4.60 -11.00 -4.71
C LEU A 173 4.26 -12.33 -4.05
N TYR A 174 4.31 -13.42 -4.81
CA TYR A 174 3.99 -14.74 -4.29
C TYR A 174 5.17 -15.71 -4.45
N TRP A 175 5.76 -16.13 -3.33
CA TRP A 175 6.76 -17.20 -3.26
C TRP A 175 6.06 -18.55 -3.33
N ARG A 176 6.19 -19.23 -4.44
CA ARG A 176 5.45 -20.47 -4.73
C ARG A 176 5.81 -21.62 -3.80
N LYS A 177 7.10 -21.85 -3.56
CA LYS A 177 7.58 -22.95 -2.69
C LYS A 177 7.46 -22.60 -1.21
N ALA A 178 7.86 -21.38 -0.82
CA ALA A 178 7.75 -20.91 0.56
C ALA A 178 6.29 -20.69 0.99
N ASN A 179 5.36 -20.58 0.05
CA ASN A 179 3.93 -20.30 0.27
C ASN A 179 3.71 -19.01 1.07
N VAL A 180 4.36 -17.93 0.63
CA VAL A 180 4.28 -16.59 1.22
C VAL A 180 3.73 -15.61 0.19
N LEU A 181 2.76 -14.80 0.57
CA LEU A 181 2.21 -13.72 -0.25
C LEU A 181 2.55 -12.37 0.38
N HIS A 182 3.22 -11.48 -0.33
CA HIS A 182 3.36 -10.07 0.04
C HIS A 182 2.39 -9.25 -0.78
N THR A 183 1.51 -8.52 -0.12
CA THR A 183 0.40 -7.83 -0.77
C THR A 183 0.70 -6.36 -1.07
N GLY A 184 1.80 -5.79 -0.54
CA GLY A 184 1.86 -4.34 -0.44
C GLY A 184 0.60 -3.80 0.24
N ASP A 185 0.20 -2.60 -0.09
CA ASP A 185 -0.93 -1.90 0.53
C ASP A 185 -2.32 -2.36 0.06
N LEU A 186 -2.38 -3.44 -0.72
CA LEU A 186 -3.65 -4.14 -0.95
C LEU A 186 -4.23 -4.67 0.37
N MET A 187 -3.37 -4.94 1.39
CA MET A 187 -3.79 -5.34 2.73
C MET A 187 -3.01 -4.56 3.79
N MET A 188 -3.73 -4.11 4.82
CA MET A 188 -3.20 -3.52 6.06
C MET A 188 -3.75 -4.32 7.23
N ASN A 189 -2.92 -5.11 7.90
CA ASN A 189 -3.40 -6.01 8.94
C ASN A 189 -3.48 -5.34 10.31
N GLY A 190 -4.69 -5.31 10.89
CA GLY A 190 -4.94 -4.73 12.22
C GLY A 190 -4.99 -3.19 12.26
N LEU A 191 -4.99 -2.50 11.12
CA LEU A 191 -4.86 -1.04 11.02
C LEU A 191 -6.14 -0.32 10.53
N GLY A 192 -7.31 -0.82 10.88
CA GLY A 192 -8.58 -0.17 10.57
C GLY A 192 -9.01 -0.34 9.12
N PHE A 193 -9.14 0.75 8.37
CA PHE A 193 -9.60 0.74 6.98
C PHE A 193 -8.44 0.84 5.97
N PRO A 194 -8.62 0.32 4.73
CA PRO A 194 -7.63 0.49 3.67
C PRO A 194 -7.50 1.95 3.25
N PHE A 195 -6.31 2.34 2.89
CA PHE A 195 -6.10 3.54 2.11
C PHE A 195 -6.34 3.23 0.63
N ILE A 196 -7.25 3.93 -0.01
CA ILE A 196 -7.56 3.81 -1.44
C ILE A 196 -7.19 5.13 -2.07
N ASP A 197 -6.06 5.18 -2.74
CA ASP A 197 -5.57 6.39 -3.41
C ASP A 197 -6.28 6.59 -4.74
N THR A 198 -7.47 7.19 -4.68
CA THR A 198 -8.28 7.46 -5.87
C THR A 198 -7.60 8.44 -6.84
N ASN A 199 -6.63 9.26 -6.38
CA ASN A 199 -5.85 10.16 -7.22
C ASN A 199 -4.79 9.39 -8.04
N SER A 200 -4.39 8.22 -7.54
CA SER A 200 -3.45 7.32 -8.21
C SER A 200 -4.14 6.11 -8.83
N GLY A 201 -5.41 6.24 -9.19
CA GLY A 201 -6.17 5.17 -9.84
C GLY A 201 -6.66 4.05 -8.91
N GLY A 202 -6.47 4.20 -7.58
CA GLY A 202 -7.03 3.29 -6.59
C GLY A 202 -8.56 3.24 -6.65
N ASN A 203 -9.13 2.05 -6.41
CA ASN A 203 -10.58 1.83 -6.48
C ASN A 203 -11.00 0.67 -5.58
N ALA A 204 -11.98 0.92 -4.70
CA ALA A 204 -12.44 -0.08 -3.74
C ALA A 204 -12.97 -1.36 -4.41
N ARG A 205 -13.66 -1.26 -5.56
CA ARG A 205 -14.21 -2.42 -6.28
C ARG A 205 -13.08 -3.25 -6.90
N HIS A 206 -12.06 -2.58 -7.46
CA HIS A 206 -10.88 -3.24 -8.00
C HIS A 206 -10.10 -3.92 -6.87
N LEU A 207 -9.98 -3.29 -5.70
CA LEU A 207 -9.32 -3.88 -4.53
C LEU A 207 -10.00 -5.19 -4.11
N VAL A 208 -11.34 -5.25 -4.04
CA VAL A 208 -12.07 -6.50 -3.76
C VAL A 208 -11.82 -7.55 -4.84
N HIS A 209 -11.81 -7.15 -6.11
CA HIS A 209 -11.51 -8.07 -7.23
C HIS A 209 -10.10 -8.63 -7.11
N THR A 210 -9.11 -7.76 -6.97
CA THR A 210 -7.69 -8.12 -6.81
C THR A 210 -7.47 -9.09 -5.64
N LEU A 211 -8.00 -8.77 -4.46
CA LEU A 211 -7.91 -9.65 -3.30
C LEU A 211 -8.58 -11.01 -3.56
N SER A 212 -9.70 -11.02 -4.28
CA SER A 212 -10.38 -12.26 -4.63
C SER A 212 -9.56 -13.13 -5.60
N GLU A 213 -8.83 -12.53 -6.55
CA GLU A 213 -7.91 -13.28 -7.43
C GLU A 213 -6.70 -13.81 -6.65
N LEU A 214 -6.13 -13.03 -5.74
CA LEU A 214 -5.03 -13.48 -4.88
C LEU A 214 -5.45 -14.63 -3.96
N ILE A 215 -6.65 -14.59 -3.38
CA ILE A 215 -7.19 -15.68 -2.55
C ILE A 215 -7.29 -17.00 -3.33
N LYS A 216 -7.59 -16.98 -4.63
CA LYS A 216 -7.64 -18.22 -5.44
C LYS A 216 -6.32 -18.96 -5.56
N ILE A 217 -5.20 -18.28 -5.39
CA ILE A 217 -3.86 -18.86 -5.50
C ILE A 217 -3.21 -19.14 -4.14
N THR A 218 -3.88 -18.79 -3.03
CA THR A 218 -3.45 -19.07 -1.66
C THR A 218 -4.13 -20.31 -1.09
N ASN A 219 -3.75 -20.70 0.10
CA ASN A 219 -4.33 -21.80 0.86
C ASN A 219 -4.19 -21.51 2.38
N PRO A 220 -4.86 -22.26 3.28
CA PRO A 220 -4.87 -21.99 4.72
C PRO A 220 -3.49 -21.94 5.40
N GLN A 221 -2.44 -22.48 4.78
CA GLN A 221 -1.07 -22.44 5.28
C GLN A 221 -0.28 -21.22 4.74
N THR A 222 -0.83 -20.47 3.78
CA THR A 222 -0.19 -19.28 3.23
C THR A 222 0.04 -18.23 4.31
N LYS A 223 1.28 -17.77 4.44
CA LYS A 223 1.61 -16.58 5.24
C LYS A 223 1.44 -15.34 4.37
N VAL A 224 0.82 -14.32 4.93
CA VAL A 224 0.56 -13.06 4.22
C VAL A 224 1.34 -11.93 4.88
N ILE A 225 2.27 -11.34 4.15
CA ILE A 225 2.96 -10.11 4.53
C ILE A 225 2.12 -8.94 4.00
N PRO A 226 1.40 -8.19 4.84
CA PRO A 226 0.67 -7.01 4.41
C PRO A 226 1.63 -5.85 4.16
N GLY A 227 1.19 -4.79 3.47
CA GLY A 227 1.98 -3.57 3.35
C GLY A 227 2.24 -2.91 4.70
N HIS A 228 1.29 -2.98 5.62
CA HIS A 228 1.43 -2.49 6.98
C HIS A 228 0.79 -3.45 8.00
N GLY A 229 1.37 -3.50 9.21
CA GLY A 229 0.87 -4.33 10.29
C GLY A 229 1.58 -5.68 10.38
N ALA A 230 1.07 -6.57 11.22
CA ALA A 230 1.69 -7.87 11.48
C ALA A 230 1.47 -8.85 10.32
N VAL A 231 2.37 -9.83 10.18
CA VAL A 231 2.18 -10.98 9.28
C VAL A 231 0.84 -11.66 9.60
N GLY A 232 0.08 -11.92 8.57
CA GLY A 232 -1.24 -12.55 8.65
C GLY A 232 -1.28 -13.92 7.96
N THR A 233 -2.51 -14.38 7.78
CA THR A 233 -2.86 -15.65 7.16
C THR A 233 -3.82 -15.43 5.99
N GLU A 234 -4.12 -16.48 5.22
CA GLU A 234 -5.20 -16.43 4.22
C GLU A 234 -6.55 -16.04 4.84
N ALA A 235 -6.84 -16.52 6.05
CA ALA A 235 -8.09 -16.15 6.73
C ALA A 235 -8.19 -14.64 7.02
N ASP A 236 -7.07 -14.00 7.37
CA ASP A 236 -7.00 -12.55 7.55
C ASP A 236 -7.21 -11.81 6.22
N LEU A 237 -6.63 -12.32 5.13
CA LEU A 237 -6.81 -11.78 3.77
C LEU A 237 -8.28 -11.87 3.32
N ILE A 238 -8.94 -13.00 3.58
CA ILE A 238 -10.37 -13.20 3.30
C ILE A 238 -11.21 -12.23 4.11
N ALA A 239 -10.96 -12.14 5.42
CA ALA A 239 -11.70 -11.22 6.30
C ALA A 239 -11.53 -9.75 5.90
N TRP A 240 -10.32 -9.37 5.45
CA TRP A 240 -10.03 -8.04 4.92
C TRP A 240 -10.83 -7.74 3.66
N ARG A 241 -10.80 -8.64 2.66
CA ARG A 241 -11.59 -8.54 1.44
C ARG A 241 -13.09 -8.42 1.74
N ASP A 242 -13.60 -9.24 2.66
CA ASP A 242 -15.03 -9.27 3.00
C ASP A 242 -15.48 -7.99 3.69
N MET A 243 -14.66 -7.43 4.57
CA MET A 243 -14.90 -6.12 5.20
C MET A 243 -15.02 -5.02 4.14
N ILE A 244 -14.13 -5.00 3.14
CA ILE A 244 -14.16 -4.00 2.06
C ILE A 244 -15.42 -4.21 1.19
N ALA A 245 -15.74 -5.45 0.83
CA ALA A 245 -16.94 -5.77 0.06
C ALA A 245 -18.21 -5.33 0.80
N GLN A 246 -18.32 -5.62 2.09
CA GLN A 246 -19.43 -5.19 2.92
C GLN A 246 -19.53 -3.66 3.00
N SER A 247 -18.39 -2.96 3.12
CA SER A 247 -18.34 -1.49 3.12
C SER A 247 -18.91 -0.91 1.83
N ILE A 248 -18.54 -1.47 0.68
CA ILE A 248 -19.05 -1.06 -0.63
C ILE A 248 -20.58 -1.23 -0.69
N GLU A 249 -21.11 -2.36 -0.24
CA GLU A 249 -22.57 -2.61 -0.26
C GLU A 249 -23.34 -1.65 0.66
N LEU A 250 -22.80 -1.35 1.84
CA LEU A 250 -23.42 -0.41 2.77
C LEU A 250 -23.54 1.00 2.19
N VAL A 251 -22.49 1.49 1.52
CA VAL A 251 -22.50 2.79 0.86
C VAL A 251 -23.37 2.76 -0.41
N ARG A 252 -23.28 1.71 -1.22
CA ARG A 252 -24.10 1.51 -2.44
C ARG A 252 -25.59 1.53 -2.13
N ALA A 253 -26.02 0.86 -1.06
CA ALA A 253 -27.42 0.81 -0.67
C ALA A 253 -27.99 2.19 -0.31
N ARG A 254 -27.18 3.08 0.33
CA ARG A 254 -27.59 4.47 0.61
C ARG A 254 -27.67 5.29 -0.67
N LYS A 255 -26.66 5.16 -1.53
CA LYS A 255 -26.62 5.85 -2.83
C LYS A 255 -27.80 5.46 -3.72
N ALA A 256 -28.15 4.17 -3.77
CA ALA A 256 -29.29 3.66 -4.53
C ALA A 256 -30.65 4.20 -4.04
N LYS A 257 -30.76 4.57 -2.75
CA LYS A 257 -31.92 5.26 -2.18
C LYS A 257 -31.92 6.77 -2.41
N GLY A 258 -30.99 7.31 -3.20
CA GLY A 258 -30.90 8.74 -3.51
C GLY A 258 -30.15 9.57 -2.45
N ALA A 259 -29.49 8.96 -1.47
CA ALA A 259 -28.70 9.70 -0.51
C ALA A 259 -27.50 10.39 -1.19
N LYS A 260 -27.23 11.63 -0.80
CA LYS A 260 -26.00 12.35 -1.16
C LYS A 260 -24.84 11.95 -0.22
N LEU A 261 -23.61 12.23 -0.63
CA LEU A 261 -22.42 11.87 0.14
C LEU A 261 -22.47 12.43 1.58
N GLU A 262 -22.89 13.69 1.76
CA GLU A 262 -22.97 14.34 3.07
C GLU A 262 -23.92 13.60 4.02
N ALA A 263 -25.05 13.09 3.50
CA ALA A 263 -26.00 12.30 4.29
C ALA A 263 -25.41 10.93 4.65
N VAL A 264 -24.65 10.30 3.77
CA VAL A 264 -23.98 9.01 4.05
C VAL A 264 -22.89 9.19 5.10
N LEU A 265 -22.13 10.30 5.03
CA LEU A 265 -21.12 10.62 6.04
C LEU A 265 -21.76 10.87 7.42
N ALA A 266 -22.89 11.58 7.47
CA ALA A 266 -23.63 11.83 8.72
C ALA A 266 -24.24 10.54 9.31
N ASP A 267 -24.77 9.63 8.47
CA ASP A 267 -25.32 8.31 8.86
C ASP A 267 -24.23 7.35 9.34
N ASN A 268 -22.99 7.54 8.89
CA ASN A 268 -21.82 6.79 9.30
C ASN A 268 -21.98 5.25 9.23
N PRO A 269 -22.37 4.67 8.09
CA PRO A 269 -22.77 3.26 7.98
C PRO A 269 -21.64 2.27 8.19
N LEU A 270 -20.38 2.73 8.17
CA LEU A 270 -19.20 1.88 8.28
C LEU A 270 -18.62 1.81 9.70
N ALA A 271 -19.17 2.57 10.66
CA ALA A 271 -18.64 2.66 12.02
C ALA A 271 -18.47 1.27 12.69
N ALA A 272 -19.45 0.39 12.51
CA ALA A 272 -19.42 -0.96 13.09
C ALA A 272 -18.36 -1.91 12.47
N LEU A 273 -17.81 -1.55 11.30
CA LEU A 273 -16.78 -2.33 10.62
C LEU A 273 -15.36 -1.93 11.02
N GLN A 274 -15.20 -0.81 11.73
CA GLN A 274 -13.89 -0.33 12.13
C GLN A 274 -13.28 -1.25 13.19
N LYS A 275 -12.21 -1.96 12.81
CA LYS A 275 -11.38 -2.78 13.70
C LYS A 275 -10.00 -2.15 13.82
N GLY A 276 -9.55 -1.90 15.06
CA GLY A 276 -8.25 -1.29 15.30
C GLY A 276 -8.21 0.22 15.02
N LYS A 277 -7.02 0.80 15.20
CA LYS A 277 -6.72 2.20 14.91
C LYS A 277 -5.73 2.25 13.75
N GLY A 278 -6.14 2.86 12.65
CA GLY A 278 -5.29 3.13 11.48
C GLY A 278 -5.18 4.62 11.22
N PHE A 279 -4.40 4.98 10.22
CA PHE A 279 -4.26 6.37 9.77
C PHE A 279 -5.39 6.82 8.85
N VAL A 280 -6.18 5.87 8.31
CA VAL A 280 -7.33 6.18 7.45
C VAL A 280 -8.55 6.46 8.32
N THR A 281 -9.07 7.68 8.22
CA THR A 281 -10.30 8.05 8.92
C THR A 281 -11.52 7.39 8.24
N LEU A 282 -12.55 7.16 9.03
CA LEU A 282 -13.82 6.63 8.53
C LEU A 282 -14.42 7.52 7.42
N GLU A 283 -14.31 8.84 7.58
CA GLU A 283 -14.75 9.81 6.57
C GLU A 283 -13.97 9.66 5.26
N ALA A 284 -12.64 9.61 5.33
CA ALA A 284 -11.78 9.44 4.15
C ALA A 284 -12.08 8.13 3.41
N TYR A 285 -12.25 7.04 4.16
CA TYR A 285 -12.59 5.74 3.57
C TYR A 285 -13.97 5.74 2.91
N THR A 286 -14.98 6.33 3.58
CA THR A 286 -16.33 6.46 3.00
C THR A 286 -16.31 7.28 1.71
N LYS A 287 -15.54 8.38 1.67
CA LYS A 287 -15.35 9.19 0.47
C LYS A 287 -14.68 8.40 -0.67
N ALA A 288 -13.67 7.60 -0.34
CA ALA A 288 -12.98 6.76 -1.33
C ALA A 288 -13.90 5.67 -1.93
N ILE A 289 -14.75 5.03 -1.10
CA ILE A 289 -15.77 4.11 -1.59
C ILE A 289 -16.79 4.84 -2.48
N TRP A 290 -17.27 6.01 -2.06
CA TRP A 290 -18.21 6.79 -2.83
C TRP A 290 -17.64 7.13 -4.22
N ALA A 291 -16.42 7.64 -4.29
CA ALA A 291 -15.72 7.94 -5.53
C ALA A 291 -15.54 6.68 -6.39
N SER A 292 -15.20 5.54 -5.78
CA SER A 292 -15.08 4.25 -6.47
C SER A 292 -16.40 3.80 -7.11
N LEU A 293 -17.54 4.11 -6.49
CA LEU A 293 -18.86 3.80 -7.06
C LEU A 293 -19.24 4.73 -8.22
N GLU A 294 -18.68 5.92 -8.30
CA GLU A 294 -18.90 6.89 -9.38
C GLU A 294 -17.96 6.69 -10.57
N ALA A 295 -16.80 6.08 -10.34
CA ALA A 295 -15.84 5.78 -11.38
C ALA A 295 -16.46 4.86 -12.45
N LYS A 296 -16.22 5.18 -13.72
CA LYS A 296 -16.59 4.29 -14.82
C LYS A 296 -15.90 2.94 -14.67
N PRO A 297 -16.53 1.84 -15.07
CA PRO A 297 -15.83 0.55 -15.14
C PRO A 297 -14.55 0.71 -15.96
N ALA A 298 -13.44 0.12 -15.51
CA ALA A 298 -12.24 0.06 -16.33
C ALA A 298 -12.58 -0.63 -17.66
N PRO A 299 -12.01 -0.18 -18.80
CA PRO A 299 -12.19 -0.87 -20.04
C PRO A 299 -11.75 -2.32 -19.87
N ALA A 300 -12.59 -3.28 -20.33
CA ALA A 300 -12.23 -4.68 -20.31
C ALA A 300 -10.92 -4.86 -21.10
N HIS A 301 -9.88 -5.35 -20.43
CA HIS A 301 -8.66 -5.73 -21.13
C HIS A 301 -9.02 -6.88 -22.07
N LYS A 302 -8.88 -6.65 -23.36
CA LYS A 302 -8.91 -7.73 -24.34
C LYS A 302 -7.65 -8.55 -24.14
N HIS A 303 -7.79 -9.80 -23.72
CA HIS A 303 -6.74 -10.80 -23.69
C HIS A 303 -6.24 -11.13 -25.09
#